data_4ebd82cc66c7732e7cf15aa0ad23a26d
#
_entry.id   4ebd82cc66c7732e7cf15aa0ad23a26d
#
_cell.length_a   1.000
_cell.length_b   1.000
_cell.length_c   1.000
_cell.angle_alpha   90.00
_cell.angle_beta   90.00
_cell.angle_gamma   90.00
#
_symmetry.space_group_name_H-M   'P 1'
#
loop_
_entity.id
_entity.type
_entity.pdbx_description
1 polymer ?
#
loop_
_entity_poly.entity_id
_entity_poly.type
_entity_poly.pdbx_seq_one_letter_code
_entity_poly.pdbx_strand_id
1 'polypeptide(L)'
;DYLSLPCFSDKDIIHINWRIYGDCGNIRKTEGLLRDRFPFPLPITQTDSYKFSENFHIKSILNTSRNKDKTLKVDTQPHTPVILKDTTKVCNNKGNLVFERAYPWNDINYDYAYIKHYKTKSLEEFYRKKMKIGRIDNEDFKITMDNFWSINEKTQEKIDFLSLLEKENQ
;
A
#
# COMPACT_ATOMS: atom_id res chain seq x y z
N ASP A 1 12.60 20.23 2.75
CA ASP A 1 11.78 19.43 1.85
C ASP A 1 12.42 18.06 1.62
N TYR A 2 11.66 16.97 1.79
CA TYR A 2 12.17 15.60 1.70
C TYR A 2 12.84 15.31 0.34
N LEU A 3 12.21 15.71 -0.76
CA LEU A 3 12.73 15.44 -2.09
C LEU A 3 13.96 16.29 -2.46
N SER A 4 14.25 17.32 -1.68
CA SER A 4 15.43 18.20 -1.87
C SER A 4 16.66 17.70 -1.11
N LEU A 5 16.56 16.55 -0.41
CA LEU A 5 17.71 15.99 0.28
C LEU A 5 18.82 15.60 -0.70
N PRO A 6 20.10 15.87 -0.37
CA PRO A 6 21.22 15.59 -1.26
C PRO A 6 21.35 14.15 -1.73
N CYS A 7 20.90 13.18 -0.92
CA CYS A 7 20.91 11.76 -1.27
C CYS A 7 20.04 11.39 -2.48
N PHE A 8 19.11 12.29 -2.90
CA PHE A 8 18.24 12.07 -4.05
C PHE A 8 18.68 12.82 -5.31
N SER A 9 19.69 13.70 -5.23
CA SER A 9 20.07 14.61 -6.33
C SER A 9 20.46 13.90 -7.62
N ASP A 10 21.02 12.70 -7.52
CA ASP A 10 21.48 11.87 -8.65
C ASP A 10 20.59 10.63 -8.89
N LYS A 11 19.41 10.57 -8.28
CA LYS A 11 18.50 9.42 -8.41
C LYS A 11 17.41 9.69 -9.45
N ASP A 12 17.06 8.64 -10.17
CA ASP A 12 16.02 8.69 -11.20
C ASP A 12 14.66 8.26 -10.63
N ILE A 13 14.67 7.30 -9.71
CA ILE A 13 13.46 6.77 -9.07
C ILE A 13 13.72 6.62 -7.56
N ILE A 14 12.72 7.02 -6.76
CA ILE A 14 12.69 6.80 -5.32
C ILE A 14 11.52 5.87 -5.01
N HIS A 15 11.78 4.75 -4.36
CA HIS A 15 10.76 3.82 -3.87
C HIS A 15 10.34 4.17 -2.44
N ILE A 16 9.04 4.32 -2.23
CA ILE A 16 8.42 4.59 -0.92
C ILE A 16 7.56 3.39 -0.53
N ASN A 17 7.88 2.76 0.60
CA ASN A 17 7.13 1.61 1.10
C ASN A 17 5.72 1.99 1.57
N TRP A 18 4.80 1.05 1.42
CA TRP A 18 3.53 1.09 2.11
C TRP A 18 3.71 0.77 3.58
N ARG A 19 2.92 1.43 4.40
CA ARG A 19 2.68 1.03 5.78
C ARG A 19 1.19 0.78 5.91
N ILE A 20 0.85 -0.48 6.15
CA ILE A 20 -0.54 -0.93 6.14
C ILE A 20 -1.23 -0.53 7.43
N TYR A 21 -2.45 -0.02 7.28
CA TYR A 21 -3.37 0.30 8.37
C TYR A 21 -4.62 -0.56 8.22
N GLY A 22 -4.98 -1.26 9.28
CA GLY A 22 -6.20 -2.06 9.39
C GLY A 22 -7.40 -1.23 9.83
N ASP A 23 -8.38 -1.91 10.40
CA ASP A 23 -9.61 -1.30 10.87
C ASP A 23 -9.50 -0.59 12.23
N CYS A 24 -8.41 -0.80 12.98
CA CYS A 24 -8.21 -0.28 14.33
C CYS A 24 -9.41 -0.56 15.26
N GLY A 25 -10.12 -1.68 15.07
CA GLY A 25 -11.32 -2.05 15.81
C GLY A 25 -12.61 -1.35 15.36
N ASN A 26 -12.56 -0.48 14.32
CA ASN A 26 -13.74 0.21 13.84
C ASN A 26 -14.66 -0.72 13.04
N ILE A 27 -15.86 -0.94 13.55
CA ILE A 27 -16.90 -1.75 12.89
C ILE A 27 -17.69 -0.87 11.92
N ARG A 28 -18.19 0.27 12.39
CA ARG A 28 -19.00 1.20 11.61
C ARG A 28 -18.15 2.32 11.00
N LYS A 29 -18.62 2.87 9.88
CA LYS A 29 -18.06 4.09 9.34
C LYS A 29 -18.33 5.26 10.30
N THR A 30 -17.29 6.00 10.64
CA THR A 30 -17.38 7.24 11.40
C THR A 30 -16.92 8.42 10.54
N GLU A 31 -17.28 9.63 10.93
CA GLU A 31 -16.79 10.85 10.30
C GLU A 31 -15.35 11.16 10.74
N GLY A 32 -14.68 12.04 10.00
CA GLY A 32 -13.34 12.50 10.29
C GLY A 32 -12.27 12.02 9.31
N LEU A 33 -11.05 12.48 9.52
CA LEU A 33 -9.92 12.16 8.66
C LEU A 33 -9.48 10.70 8.88
N LEU A 34 -9.07 10.04 7.81
CA LEU A 34 -8.61 8.64 7.88
C LEU A 34 -7.48 8.43 8.91
N ARG A 35 -6.56 9.39 9.01
CA ARG A 35 -5.44 9.31 9.94
C ARG A 35 -5.88 9.32 11.42
N ASP A 36 -7.01 9.95 11.72
CA ASP A 36 -7.54 10.07 13.08
C ASP A 36 -8.43 8.87 13.42
N ARG A 37 -9.12 8.35 12.43
CA ARG A 37 -9.98 7.14 12.55
C ARG A 37 -9.16 5.84 12.62
N PHE A 38 -8.01 5.79 11.94
CA PHE A 38 -7.14 4.62 11.85
C PHE A 38 -5.70 5.02 12.21
N PRO A 39 -5.44 5.36 13.48
CA PRO A 39 -4.15 5.94 13.90
C PRO A 39 -3.00 4.93 13.93
N PHE A 40 -3.30 3.64 14.10
CA PHE A 40 -2.29 2.63 14.35
C PHE A 40 -2.02 1.78 13.10
N PRO A 41 -0.75 1.71 12.65
CA PRO A 41 -0.37 0.78 11.61
C PRO A 41 -0.37 -0.65 12.15
N LEU A 42 -0.51 -1.61 11.23
CA LEU A 42 -0.28 -3.01 11.56
C LEU A 42 1.18 -3.23 11.98
N PRO A 43 1.44 -4.12 12.95
CA PRO A 43 2.79 -4.50 13.29
C PRO A 43 3.45 -5.19 12.09
N ILE A 44 4.76 -4.96 11.92
CA ILE A 44 5.57 -5.75 11.01
C ILE A 44 5.99 -6.97 11.80
N THR A 45 5.40 -8.13 11.49
CA THR A 45 5.80 -9.39 12.12
C THR A 45 6.95 -9.97 11.32
N GLN A 46 8.03 -10.37 11.99
CA GLN A 46 9.18 -11.05 11.35
C GLN A 46 8.81 -12.43 10.77
N THR A 47 7.65 -12.95 11.15
CA THR A 47 7.09 -14.22 10.68
C THR A 47 6.32 -14.07 9.36
N ASP A 48 6.02 -12.84 8.94
CA ASP A 48 5.45 -12.63 7.62
C ASP A 48 6.49 -13.04 6.58
N SER A 49 6.34 -14.26 6.10
CA SER A 49 7.17 -14.74 5.00
C SER A 49 7.16 -13.68 3.90
N TYR A 50 8.32 -13.29 3.44
CA TYR A 50 8.56 -12.22 2.47
C TYR A 50 7.61 -12.19 1.26
N LYS A 51 6.94 -13.28 0.96
CA LYS A 51 6.03 -13.42 -0.18
C LYS A 51 4.64 -12.79 0.00
N PHE A 52 4.23 -12.43 1.23
CA PHE A 52 2.83 -12.04 1.49
C PHE A 52 2.64 -10.77 2.31
N SER A 53 3.71 -10.16 2.83
CA SER A 53 3.56 -8.89 3.56
C SER A 53 3.33 -7.73 2.60
N GLU A 54 2.16 -7.12 2.65
CA GLU A 54 1.84 -5.96 1.82
C GLU A 54 2.65 -4.71 2.17
N ASN A 55 3.34 -4.70 3.31
CA ASN A 55 4.28 -3.63 3.67
C ASN A 55 5.51 -3.59 2.75
N PHE A 56 5.80 -4.67 2.02
CA PHE A 56 6.84 -4.69 0.98
C PHE A 56 6.42 -3.96 -0.30
N HIS A 57 5.14 -3.68 -0.47
CA HIS A 57 4.68 -2.91 -1.62
C HIS A 57 5.21 -1.48 -1.56
N ILE A 58 5.44 -0.92 -2.74
CA ILE A 58 5.97 0.41 -2.93
C ILE A 58 5.09 1.25 -3.84
N LYS A 59 5.29 2.56 -3.79
CA LYS A 59 5.01 3.47 -4.89
C LYS A 59 6.30 4.19 -5.25
N SER A 60 6.43 4.53 -6.53
CA SER A 60 7.62 5.15 -7.06
C SER A 60 7.40 6.63 -7.32
N ILE A 61 8.37 7.44 -6.92
CA ILE A 61 8.49 8.84 -7.30
C ILE A 61 9.52 8.90 -8.42
N LEU A 62 9.12 9.43 -9.58
CA LEU A 62 9.96 9.57 -10.74
C LEU A 62 10.53 10.99 -10.82
N ASN A 63 11.83 11.11 -10.98
CA ASN A 63 12.49 12.37 -11.28
C ASN A 63 12.36 12.71 -12.76
N THR A 64 11.36 13.50 -13.11
CA THR A 64 11.05 13.82 -14.51
C THR A 64 12.13 14.69 -15.18
N SER A 65 12.89 15.48 -14.41
CA SER A 65 13.99 16.29 -14.96
C SER A 65 15.15 15.44 -15.46
N ARG A 66 15.31 14.23 -14.92
CA ARG A 66 16.33 13.25 -15.31
C ARG A 66 15.84 12.27 -16.37
N ASN A 67 14.53 12.17 -16.60
CA ASN A 67 13.93 11.29 -17.61
C ASN A 67 13.60 12.04 -18.91
N LYS A 68 14.48 12.94 -19.35
CA LYS A 68 14.26 13.76 -20.56
C LYS A 68 14.17 12.94 -21.85
N ASP A 69 14.89 11.83 -21.91
CA ASP A 69 14.92 10.90 -23.05
C ASP A 69 13.78 9.86 -23.02
N LYS A 70 12.84 9.97 -22.05
CA LYS A 70 11.67 9.10 -21.89
C LYS A 70 12.02 7.60 -21.82
N THR A 71 13.15 7.28 -21.23
CA THR A 71 13.61 5.88 -21.06
C THR A 71 12.91 5.13 -19.93
N LEU A 72 12.16 5.85 -19.10
CA LEU A 72 11.27 5.27 -18.10
C LEU A 72 9.84 5.36 -18.63
N LYS A 73 9.19 4.23 -18.80
CA LYS A 73 7.76 4.18 -19.15
C LYS A 73 6.97 3.89 -17.88
N VAL A 74 5.89 4.66 -17.69
CA VAL A 74 4.86 4.28 -16.73
C VAL A 74 4.09 3.13 -17.37
N ASP A 75 4.28 1.94 -16.83
CA ASP A 75 3.56 0.74 -17.25
C ASP A 75 2.22 0.65 -16.53
N THR A 76 1.41 -0.31 -16.96
CA THR A 76 0.18 -0.75 -16.29
C THR A 76 0.41 -1.27 -14.86
N GLN A 77 1.65 -1.57 -14.50
CA GLN A 77 2.06 -1.90 -13.14
C GLN A 77 1.94 -0.68 -12.22
N PRO A 78 1.02 -0.67 -11.23
CA PRO A 78 0.73 0.54 -10.44
C PRO A 78 1.82 0.87 -9.41
N HIS A 79 2.89 0.10 -9.31
CA HIS A 79 3.88 0.19 -8.24
C HIS A 79 5.23 0.76 -8.68
N THR A 80 5.72 0.38 -9.84
CA THR A 80 7.02 0.83 -10.35
C THR A 80 6.96 1.09 -11.85
N PRO A 81 7.65 2.13 -12.39
CA PRO A 81 7.77 2.31 -13.83
C PRO A 81 8.64 1.22 -14.45
N VAL A 82 8.40 0.93 -15.73
CA VAL A 82 9.31 0.06 -16.49
C VAL A 82 10.63 0.80 -16.74
N ILE A 83 11.72 0.12 -16.39
CA ILE A 83 13.08 0.64 -16.54
C ILE A 83 13.66 0.08 -17.83
N LEU A 84 13.94 0.97 -18.77
CA LEU A 84 14.49 0.62 -20.10
C LEU A 84 16.02 0.73 -20.20
N LYS A 85 16.67 1.36 -19.21
CA LYS A 85 18.12 1.52 -19.16
C LYS A 85 18.74 0.90 -17.92
N ASP A 86 19.82 0.17 -18.09
CA ASP A 86 20.58 -0.41 -16.98
C ASP A 86 21.27 0.65 -16.11
N THR A 87 21.50 1.86 -16.64
CA THR A 87 22.08 2.99 -15.92
C THR A 87 21.11 3.72 -15.01
N THR A 88 19.81 3.34 -14.98
CA THR A 88 18.81 3.97 -14.13
C THR A 88 19.12 3.75 -12.66
N LYS A 89 19.23 4.85 -11.91
CA LYS A 89 19.51 4.82 -10.48
C LYS A 89 18.21 4.80 -9.69
N VAL A 90 17.90 3.66 -9.13
CA VAL A 90 16.74 3.45 -8.25
C VAL A 90 17.24 3.45 -6.80
N CYS A 91 16.55 4.12 -5.90
CA CYS A 91 16.87 4.11 -4.49
C CYS A 91 15.64 3.92 -3.61
N ASN A 92 15.87 3.54 -2.36
CA ASN A 92 14.86 3.54 -1.31
C ASN A 92 14.61 4.95 -0.74
N ASN A 93 13.74 5.06 0.24
CA ASN A 93 13.39 6.32 0.91
C ASN A 93 14.53 6.99 1.69
N LYS A 94 15.68 6.31 1.86
CA LYS A 94 16.93 6.86 2.44
C LYS A 94 17.95 7.33 1.40
N GLY A 95 17.70 7.07 0.12
CA GLY A 95 18.64 7.35 -0.96
C GLY A 95 19.63 6.21 -1.24
N ASN A 96 19.54 5.07 -0.55
CA ASN A 96 20.36 3.89 -0.82
C ASN A 96 19.93 3.23 -2.12
N LEU A 97 20.90 2.88 -2.97
CA LEU A 97 20.63 2.20 -4.23
C LEU A 97 19.95 0.84 -4.00
N VAL A 98 18.96 0.54 -4.82
CA VAL A 98 18.20 -0.71 -4.82
C VAL A 98 18.45 -1.43 -6.14
N PHE A 99 18.90 -2.68 -6.06
CA PHE A 99 19.23 -3.50 -7.23
C PHE A 99 18.02 -4.32 -7.73
N GLU A 100 17.09 -4.65 -6.86
CA GLU A 100 15.84 -5.34 -7.23
C GLU A 100 14.81 -4.32 -7.72
N ARG A 101 14.46 -4.42 -8.99
CA ARG A 101 13.72 -3.38 -9.71
C ARG A 101 12.22 -3.35 -9.44
N ALA A 102 11.64 -4.47 -8.97
CA ALA A 102 10.18 -4.58 -8.80
C ALA A 102 9.71 -4.35 -7.37
N TYR A 103 10.36 -4.98 -6.40
CA TYR A 103 10.02 -4.92 -4.99
C TYR A 103 11.30 -4.95 -4.16
N PRO A 104 11.62 -3.90 -3.40
CA PRO A 104 12.73 -3.94 -2.45
C PRO A 104 12.34 -4.79 -1.23
N TRP A 105 12.25 -6.09 -1.43
CA TRP A 105 11.78 -7.07 -0.45
C TRP A 105 12.57 -7.10 0.86
N ASN A 106 13.79 -6.59 0.84
CA ASN A 106 14.71 -6.68 1.97
C ASN A 106 14.89 -5.36 2.72
N ASP A 107 14.25 -4.26 2.30
CA ASP A 107 14.50 -2.95 2.89
C ASP A 107 13.20 -2.19 3.15
N ILE A 108 12.38 -2.73 4.07
CA ILE A 108 11.25 -1.97 4.60
C ILE A 108 11.81 -0.89 5.53
N ASN A 109 11.64 0.36 5.13
CA ASN A 109 12.08 1.49 5.91
C ASN A 109 11.00 2.56 6.02
N TYR A 110 10.76 3.02 7.24
CA TYR A 110 9.76 4.04 7.55
C TYR A 110 10.35 5.30 8.17
N ASP A 111 11.68 5.43 8.27
CA ASP A 111 12.33 6.49 9.04
C ASP A 111 12.12 7.88 8.43
N TYR A 112 12.17 7.99 7.10
CA TYR A 112 12.07 9.27 6.41
C TYR A 112 10.72 9.54 5.78
N ALA A 113 10.19 8.53 5.10
CA ALA A 113 8.91 8.64 4.42
C ALA A 113 8.27 7.27 4.24
N TYR A 114 6.94 7.22 4.30
CA TYR A 114 6.15 6.05 3.97
C TYR A 114 4.75 6.46 3.52
N ILE A 115 4.07 5.57 2.80
CA ILE A 115 2.70 5.78 2.36
C ILE A 115 1.75 5.09 3.33
N LYS A 116 0.91 5.85 4.02
CA LYS A 116 -0.18 5.30 4.83
C LYS A 116 -1.21 4.65 3.93
N HIS A 117 -1.20 3.31 3.89
CA HIS A 117 -2.13 2.55 3.07
C HIS A 117 -3.28 2.01 3.92
N TYR A 118 -4.41 2.72 3.90
CA TYR A 118 -5.64 2.35 4.61
C TYR A 118 -6.40 1.28 3.81
N LYS A 119 -5.94 0.03 3.91
CA LYS A 119 -6.38 -1.05 3.04
C LYS A 119 -7.84 -1.43 3.24
N THR A 120 -8.25 -1.61 4.48
CA THR A 120 -9.59 -2.11 4.81
C THR A 120 -10.53 -1.02 5.28
N LYS A 121 -10.05 -0.06 6.09
CA LYS A 121 -10.87 0.87 6.84
C LYS A 121 -11.80 0.12 7.82
N SER A 122 -12.99 0.68 8.16
CA SER A 122 -13.97 -0.04 8.99
C SER A 122 -14.58 -1.24 8.24
N LEU A 123 -15.14 -2.19 8.99
CA LEU A 123 -15.85 -3.34 8.41
C LEU A 123 -16.98 -2.91 7.48
N GLU A 124 -17.78 -1.92 7.89
CA GLU A 124 -18.87 -1.39 7.09
C GLU A 124 -18.38 -0.78 5.76
N GLU A 125 -17.31 0.04 5.80
CA GLU A 125 -16.74 0.63 4.58
C GLU A 125 -16.17 -0.43 3.64
N PHE A 126 -15.54 -1.47 4.19
CA PHE A 126 -15.03 -2.58 3.40
C PHE A 126 -16.17 -3.34 2.72
N TYR A 127 -17.17 -3.75 3.47
CA TYR A 127 -18.32 -4.50 2.96
C TYR A 127 -19.10 -3.71 1.90
N ARG A 128 -19.50 -2.46 2.23
CA ARG A 128 -20.34 -1.65 1.34
C ARG A 128 -19.63 -1.14 0.08
N LYS A 129 -18.31 -0.93 0.14
CA LYS A 129 -17.57 -0.33 -0.97
C LYS A 129 -16.63 -1.30 -1.66
N LYS A 130 -15.67 -1.86 -0.92
CA LYS A 130 -14.59 -2.67 -1.52
C LYS A 130 -15.09 -3.96 -2.15
N MET A 131 -15.98 -4.67 -1.48
CA MET A 131 -16.54 -5.91 -2.03
C MET A 131 -17.42 -5.66 -3.25
N LYS A 132 -18.08 -4.49 -3.35
CA LYS A 132 -18.92 -4.14 -4.51
C LYS A 132 -18.09 -3.69 -5.72
N ILE A 133 -17.00 -2.95 -5.49
CA ILE A 133 -16.19 -2.35 -6.56
C ILE A 133 -15.17 -3.35 -7.11
N GLY A 134 -14.68 -4.27 -6.27
CA GLY A 134 -13.60 -5.18 -6.66
C GLY A 134 -12.25 -4.48 -6.81
N ARG A 135 -11.40 -5.02 -7.66
CA ARG A 135 -10.12 -4.43 -8.05
C ARG A 135 -10.24 -3.78 -9.42
N ILE A 136 -9.75 -2.54 -9.53
CA ILE A 136 -9.78 -1.78 -10.79
C ILE A 136 -8.75 -2.35 -11.80
N ASP A 137 -7.65 -2.92 -11.29
CA ASP A 137 -6.54 -3.45 -12.09
C ASP A 137 -6.73 -4.92 -12.51
N ASN A 138 -7.75 -5.59 -11.97
CA ASN A 138 -8.10 -6.96 -12.33
C ASN A 138 -9.58 -7.22 -12.03
N GLU A 139 -10.41 -7.13 -13.05
CA GLU A 139 -11.88 -7.28 -12.95
C GLU A 139 -12.31 -8.69 -12.53
N ASP A 140 -11.50 -9.70 -12.83
CA ASP A 140 -11.76 -11.09 -12.43
C ASP A 140 -11.47 -11.35 -10.94
N PHE A 141 -10.72 -10.47 -10.31
CA PHE A 141 -10.36 -10.62 -8.89
C PHE A 141 -11.46 -10.10 -7.98
N LYS A 142 -12.22 -11.02 -7.41
CA LYS A 142 -13.24 -10.72 -6.40
C LYS A 142 -12.60 -10.48 -5.03
N ILE A 143 -12.85 -9.31 -4.47
CA ILE A 143 -12.50 -9.01 -3.08
C ILE A 143 -13.57 -9.63 -2.18
N THR A 144 -13.14 -10.46 -1.24
CA THR A 144 -14.01 -11.19 -0.29
C THR A 144 -13.75 -10.74 1.15
N MET A 145 -14.58 -11.19 2.08
CA MET A 145 -14.36 -10.96 3.50
C MET A 145 -13.06 -11.59 4.01
N ASP A 146 -12.51 -12.62 3.37
CA ASP A 146 -11.22 -13.18 3.73
C ASP A 146 -10.09 -12.17 3.56
N ASN A 147 -10.18 -11.28 2.57
CA ASN A 147 -9.23 -10.17 2.41
C ASN A 147 -9.33 -9.15 3.57
N PHE A 148 -10.48 -9.02 4.20
CA PHE A 148 -10.62 -8.22 5.42
C PHE A 148 -10.01 -8.92 6.63
N TRP A 149 -10.36 -10.20 6.81
CA TRP A 149 -9.91 -11.00 7.96
C TRP A 149 -8.41 -11.33 7.93
N SER A 150 -7.79 -11.32 6.76
CA SER A 150 -6.32 -11.51 6.65
C SER A 150 -5.51 -10.40 7.34
N ILE A 151 -6.15 -9.27 7.64
CA ILE A 151 -5.50 -8.08 8.20
C ILE A 151 -6.08 -7.73 9.57
N ASN A 152 -7.37 -7.99 9.79
CA ASN A 152 -8.10 -7.53 10.96
C ASN A 152 -8.57 -8.69 11.81
N GLU A 153 -8.62 -8.47 13.11
CA GLU A 153 -9.15 -9.45 14.05
C GLU A 153 -10.63 -9.76 13.78
N LYS A 154 -10.97 -11.06 13.81
CA LYS A 154 -12.33 -11.56 13.65
C LYS A 154 -13.00 -11.72 15.00
N THR A 155 -13.62 -10.65 15.51
CA THR A 155 -14.36 -10.65 16.77
C THR A 155 -15.82 -11.04 16.58
N GLN A 156 -16.48 -11.52 17.64
CA GLN A 156 -17.91 -11.87 17.61
C GLN A 156 -18.78 -10.66 17.24
N GLU A 157 -18.47 -9.48 17.77
CA GLU A 157 -19.18 -8.24 17.46
C GLU A 157 -19.14 -7.89 15.96
N LYS A 158 -17.99 -8.10 15.31
CA LYS A 158 -17.86 -7.90 13.86
C LYS A 158 -18.64 -8.92 13.04
N ILE A 159 -18.69 -10.18 13.50
CA ILE A 159 -19.48 -11.24 12.86
C ILE A 159 -20.96 -10.91 12.92
N ASP A 160 -21.45 -10.51 14.08
CA ASP A 160 -22.85 -10.15 14.30
C ASP A 160 -23.26 -8.96 13.42
N PHE A 161 -22.40 -7.94 13.36
CA PHE A 161 -22.63 -6.77 12.49
C PHE A 161 -22.62 -7.14 11.00
N LEU A 162 -21.71 -7.99 10.56
CA LEU A 162 -21.66 -8.47 9.18
C LEU A 162 -22.98 -9.19 8.81
N SER A 163 -23.48 -10.02 9.70
CA SER A 163 -24.77 -10.74 9.50
C SER A 163 -25.96 -9.78 9.37
N LEU A 164 -25.93 -8.61 10.03
CA LEU A 164 -26.92 -7.56 9.82
C LEU A 164 -26.83 -6.92 8.45
N LEU A 165 -25.58 -6.59 8.01
CA LEU A 165 -25.34 -6.01 6.68
C LEU A 165 -25.76 -6.96 5.54
N GLU A 166 -25.59 -8.26 5.71
CA GLU A 166 -25.99 -9.27 4.73
C GLU A 166 -27.52 -9.33 4.58
N LYS A 167 -28.25 -9.22 5.69
CA LYS A 167 -29.72 -9.17 5.68
C LYS A 167 -30.29 -7.90 5.03
N GLU A 168 -29.61 -6.77 5.20
CA GLU A 168 -30.02 -5.49 4.57
C GLU A 168 -29.89 -5.50 3.03
N ASN A 169 -29.10 -6.43 2.48
CA ASN A 169 -28.85 -6.50 1.02
C ASN A 169 -29.61 -7.64 0.32
N GLN A 170 -30.46 -8.38 1.04
CA GLN A 170 -31.42 -9.37 0.50
C GLN A 170 -32.76 -8.71 0.21
#